data_3ec0d395e665e9e62ae6b485c05b71d0
#
_entry.id   3ec0d395e665e9e62ae6b485c05b71d0
#
_cell.length_a   1.000
_cell.length_b   1.000
_cell.length_c   1.000
_cell.angle_alpha   90.00
_cell.angle_beta   90.00
_cell.angle_gamma   90.00
#
_symmetry.space_group_name_H-M   'P 1'
#
loop_
_entity.id
_entity.type
_entity.pdbx_description
1 polymer ?
#
loop_
_entity_poly.entity_id
_entity_poly.type
_entity_poly.pdbx_seq_one_letter_code
_entity_poly.pdbx_strand_id
1 'polypeptide(L)'
;MFKLFSAFRKDKVWDFNGGIHPPEMKTQSNGTPLRQVSLPQRFVIPLKQHIGAEGELCVKVGDRVLRGQPLTRGWGRMLPVHAPTSGTIAAIAPHTTAHPSALAEMSVIIDADGEDRWIERDGWSDYQTRTREALIERIHQFGVAGLGGAGFPTGSKLRGGGDKIKMLIINAAECEPYITADDRLMQDCAAQIVEGIRILAHILQPEEVLIGIEDNKPQAISMLRAVLCDAHGISLRVIPTKYPSGGAKQLTQILTGKQVPHGGRSSDIGVLMQNVGTAYAVKRAVIDGEPLTERVVTLTGEAVTRPGNVWARLGTPVRHLLNDAGFCPSAEPMVIMGGPLMGFTLPWLDVPVVKITNCLLAPSASEMGEPQEEKGCIRCSACADACPADLLPQQLYWFSKGQQHDKATAHNLADCIECGACAWVCPSNIPLVQYFRQEKAEIAAIRQEEQRAAEAKARFEARQARLEREKAARAERHKKAAVQPPAKDQEAISAALARVRDKQRDAAQPIVIQAGAKPDNSEAIAAREARKAEARARKAQQQAAPMVAPAAEPVDPRKAAVE
;
A
#
# COMPACT_ATOMS: atom_id res chain seq x y z
N MET A 1 43.04 23.96 -0.11
CA MET A 1 42.35 24.15 1.19
C MET A 1 40.93 23.60 1.20
N PHE A 2 40.12 23.70 0.13
CA PHE A 2 38.75 23.19 0.07
C PHE A 2 38.58 21.65 0.13
N LYS A 3 39.55 20.86 -0.33
CA LYS A 3 39.50 19.38 -0.28
C LYS A 3 39.74 18.80 1.12
N LEU A 4 40.46 19.49 2.02
CA LEU A 4 40.63 19.04 3.41
C LEU A 4 39.35 19.20 4.24
N PHE A 5 38.56 20.25 4.01
CA PHE A 5 37.30 20.45 4.71
C PHE A 5 36.18 19.46 4.28
N SER A 6 36.27 18.90 3.07
CA SER A 6 35.35 17.86 2.63
C SER A 6 35.59 16.50 3.28
N ALA A 7 36.86 16.18 3.60
CA ALA A 7 37.22 14.94 4.30
C ALA A 7 36.69 14.90 5.74
N PHE A 8 36.75 16.04 6.46
CA PHE A 8 36.20 16.15 7.82
C PHE A 8 34.66 16.10 7.89
N ARG A 9 33.95 16.37 6.79
CA ARG A 9 32.50 16.23 6.72
C ARG A 9 32.01 14.79 6.45
N LYS A 10 32.89 13.94 5.92
CA LYS A 10 32.49 12.57 5.48
C LYS A 10 32.05 11.65 6.62
N ASP A 11 32.48 11.88 7.86
CA ASP A 11 32.16 11.01 9.00
C ASP A 11 31.34 11.71 10.10
N LYS A 12 30.85 12.92 9.82
CA LYS A 12 30.04 13.65 10.79
C LYS A 12 28.62 13.08 10.84
N VAL A 13 28.16 12.81 12.05
CA VAL A 13 26.75 12.56 12.37
C VAL A 13 26.20 13.71 13.20
N TRP A 14 24.93 13.98 13.04
CA TRP A 14 24.20 15.03 13.77
C TRP A 14 23.24 14.38 14.75
N ASP A 15 22.74 15.14 15.70
CA ASP A 15 21.68 14.69 16.60
C ASP A 15 20.31 15.21 16.12
N PHE A 16 19.24 14.64 16.67
CA PHE A 16 17.87 15.11 16.50
C PHE A 16 17.25 15.43 17.85
N ASN A 17 16.27 16.34 17.87
CA ASN A 17 15.59 16.74 19.09
C ASN A 17 14.73 15.60 19.64
N GLY A 18 14.52 15.60 20.96
CA GLY A 18 13.73 14.55 21.61
C GLY A 18 14.41 13.19 21.61
N GLY A 19 13.60 12.15 21.53
CA GLY A 19 14.05 10.75 21.61
C GLY A 19 14.16 10.24 23.03
N ILE A 20 14.32 8.94 23.16
CA ILE A 20 14.41 8.21 24.43
C ILE A 20 15.45 7.08 24.32
N HIS A 21 15.84 6.51 25.48
CA HIS A 21 16.74 5.36 25.56
C HIS A 21 16.05 4.20 26.33
N PRO A 22 15.11 3.49 25.74
CA PRO A 22 14.47 2.34 26.37
C PRO A 22 15.44 1.16 26.45
N PRO A 23 15.22 0.18 27.35
CA PRO A 23 15.94 -1.08 27.34
C PRO A 23 15.82 -1.76 25.97
N GLU A 24 16.94 -2.13 25.37
CA GLU A 24 16.97 -2.59 23.97
C GLU A 24 16.43 -4.02 23.78
N MET A 25 16.64 -4.90 24.74
CA MET A 25 16.19 -6.29 24.79
C MET A 25 16.52 -7.14 23.54
N LYS A 26 17.52 -6.73 22.76
CA LYS A 26 17.90 -7.36 21.47
C LYS A 26 18.67 -8.66 21.64
N THR A 27 19.37 -8.83 22.76
CA THR A 27 20.18 -10.02 23.04
C THR A 27 19.37 -11.31 23.18
N GLN A 28 18.06 -11.21 23.39
CA GLN A 28 17.18 -12.38 23.42
C GLN A 28 17.14 -13.12 22.07
N SER A 29 17.24 -12.40 20.94
CA SER A 29 16.95 -12.95 19.61
C SER A 29 18.06 -12.81 18.57
N ASN A 30 19.12 -11.97 18.80
CA ASN A 30 20.13 -11.71 17.78
C ASN A 30 21.31 -12.69 17.76
N GLY A 31 21.40 -13.61 18.75
CA GLY A 31 22.56 -14.50 18.93
C GLY A 31 22.58 -15.73 17.99
N THR A 32 21.49 -16.06 17.31
CA THR A 32 21.39 -17.27 16.46
C THR A 32 21.20 -16.90 14.99
N PRO A 33 21.78 -17.69 14.04
CA PRO A 33 21.58 -17.49 12.60
C PRO A 33 20.11 -17.56 12.20
N LEU A 34 19.80 -16.99 11.02
CA LEU A 34 18.46 -17.12 10.41
C LEU A 34 18.10 -18.58 10.20
N ARG A 35 16.93 -18.98 10.67
CA ARG A 35 16.43 -20.36 10.51
C ARG A 35 15.19 -20.40 9.63
N GLN A 36 14.96 -21.53 8.98
CA GLN A 36 13.73 -21.81 8.27
C GLN A 36 12.70 -22.40 9.23
N VAL A 37 11.43 -22.08 9.02
CA VAL A 37 10.31 -22.69 9.72
C VAL A 37 9.60 -23.64 8.77
N SER A 38 9.07 -24.74 9.30
CA SER A 38 8.26 -25.70 8.54
C SER A 38 7.04 -24.98 7.92
N LEU A 39 6.60 -25.45 6.75
CA LEU A 39 5.43 -24.87 6.11
C LEU A 39 4.15 -25.27 6.86
N PRO A 40 3.23 -24.33 7.12
CA PRO A 40 1.90 -24.68 7.61
C PRO A 40 1.10 -25.36 6.49
N GLN A 41 0.10 -26.15 6.88
CA GLN A 41 -0.81 -26.78 5.92
C GLN A 41 -1.66 -25.76 5.14
N ARG A 42 -1.91 -24.60 5.75
CA ARG A 42 -2.77 -23.55 5.18
C ARG A 42 -2.14 -22.18 5.32
N PHE A 43 -2.25 -21.40 4.25
CA PHE A 43 -1.82 -20.00 4.20
C PHE A 43 -3.02 -19.10 3.97
N VAL A 44 -3.01 -17.92 4.60
CA VAL A 44 -4.02 -16.87 4.42
C VAL A 44 -3.32 -15.63 3.89
N ILE A 45 -3.60 -15.23 2.67
CA ILE A 45 -2.93 -14.13 2.00
C ILE A 45 -3.91 -12.97 1.81
N PRO A 46 -3.88 -11.93 2.67
CA PRO A 46 -4.67 -10.73 2.46
C PRO A 46 -4.33 -10.08 1.13
N LEU A 47 -5.35 -9.62 0.38
CA LEU A 47 -5.13 -8.96 -0.91
C LEU A 47 -4.41 -7.63 -0.75
N LYS A 48 -4.58 -6.98 0.40
CA LYS A 48 -3.96 -5.71 0.75
C LYS A 48 -2.93 -5.90 1.87
N GLN A 49 -1.65 -5.75 1.54
CA GLN A 49 -0.54 -5.84 2.50
C GLN A 49 0.40 -4.60 2.41
N HIS A 50 -0.13 -3.45 1.98
CA HIS A 50 0.63 -2.24 1.67
C HIS A 50 -0.24 -0.99 1.74
N ILE A 51 0.37 0.19 1.70
CA ILE A 51 -0.35 1.46 1.55
C ILE A 51 -0.80 1.65 0.10
N GLY A 52 -2.10 1.53 -0.14
CA GLY A 52 -2.70 1.66 -1.46
C GLY A 52 -4.00 0.88 -1.56
N ALA A 53 -4.56 0.76 -2.76
CA ALA A 53 -5.68 -0.12 -3.03
C ALA A 53 -5.20 -1.56 -3.21
N GLU A 54 -6.05 -2.54 -2.96
CA GLU A 54 -5.80 -3.94 -3.25
C GLU A 54 -5.66 -4.17 -4.76
N GLY A 55 -4.87 -5.18 -5.15
CA GLY A 55 -4.72 -5.59 -6.54
C GLY A 55 -5.93 -6.38 -7.06
N GLU A 56 -6.06 -6.45 -8.38
CA GLU A 56 -7.10 -7.24 -9.03
C GLU A 56 -6.77 -8.73 -8.97
N LEU A 57 -7.72 -9.56 -8.56
CA LEU A 57 -7.55 -11.01 -8.48
C LEU A 57 -7.26 -11.62 -9.86
N CYS A 58 -6.27 -12.52 -9.90
CA CYS A 58 -5.88 -13.28 -11.10
C CYS A 58 -6.22 -14.78 -11.00
N VAL A 59 -6.73 -15.22 -9.86
CA VAL A 59 -6.95 -16.63 -9.51
C VAL A 59 -8.38 -16.83 -9.03
N LYS A 60 -8.85 -18.07 -9.06
CA LYS A 60 -10.15 -18.51 -8.57
C LYS A 60 -10.01 -19.74 -7.67
N VAL A 61 -11.05 -20.01 -6.90
CA VAL A 61 -11.13 -21.21 -6.05
C VAL A 61 -10.97 -22.47 -6.91
N GLY A 62 -10.15 -23.40 -6.45
CA GLY A 62 -9.79 -24.63 -7.13
C GLY A 62 -8.56 -24.54 -8.04
N ASP A 63 -8.03 -23.35 -8.32
CA ASP A 63 -6.81 -23.22 -9.11
C ASP A 63 -5.61 -23.77 -8.34
N ARG A 64 -4.73 -24.48 -9.07
CA ARG A 64 -3.39 -24.83 -8.58
C ARG A 64 -2.44 -23.68 -8.81
N VAL A 65 -1.65 -23.37 -7.80
CA VAL A 65 -0.65 -22.29 -7.83
C VAL A 65 0.72 -22.80 -7.46
N LEU A 66 1.75 -22.14 -7.98
CA LEU A 66 3.15 -22.38 -7.64
C LEU A 66 3.65 -21.24 -6.78
N ARG A 67 4.71 -21.46 -6.00
CA ARG A 67 5.37 -20.43 -5.21
C ARG A 67 5.86 -19.29 -6.12
N GLY A 68 5.56 -18.06 -5.78
CA GLY A 68 5.89 -16.89 -6.59
C GLY A 68 4.87 -16.56 -7.68
N GLN A 69 3.85 -17.38 -7.90
CA GLN A 69 2.79 -17.07 -8.85
C GLN A 69 1.97 -15.87 -8.37
N PRO A 70 1.70 -14.87 -9.24
CA PRO A 70 0.85 -13.75 -8.88
C PRO A 70 -0.57 -14.21 -8.53
N LEU A 71 -1.07 -13.81 -7.37
CA LEU A 71 -2.46 -13.97 -6.94
C LEU A 71 -3.30 -12.75 -7.32
N THR A 72 -2.63 -11.58 -7.37
CA THR A 72 -3.25 -10.34 -7.84
C THR A 72 -2.33 -9.61 -8.82
N ARG A 73 -2.93 -8.75 -9.65
CA ARG A 73 -2.22 -7.78 -10.51
C ARG A 73 -2.51 -6.37 -10.04
N GLY A 74 -1.60 -5.44 -10.34
CA GLY A 74 -1.81 -4.05 -9.97
C GLY A 74 -0.78 -3.13 -10.61
N TRP A 75 -1.08 -1.83 -10.55
CA TRP A 75 -0.24 -0.76 -11.05
C TRP A 75 -0.29 0.45 -10.09
N GLY A 76 0.71 1.30 -10.18
CA GLY A 76 0.80 2.48 -9.33
C GLY A 76 0.94 2.11 -7.85
N ARG A 77 -0.11 2.33 -7.05
CA ARG A 77 -0.15 1.96 -5.63
C ARG A 77 -0.87 0.63 -5.35
N MET A 78 -1.33 -0.06 -6.36
CA MET A 78 -1.89 -1.41 -6.26
C MET A 78 -0.74 -2.41 -6.38
N LEU A 79 -0.20 -2.87 -5.27
CA LEU A 79 0.95 -3.76 -5.26
C LEU A 79 0.51 -5.23 -5.32
N PRO A 80 1.03 -6.04 -6.26
CA PRO A 80 0.70 -7.45 -6.34
C PRO A 80 1.06 -8.24 -5.09
N VAL A 81 0.28 -9.27 -4.80
CA VAL A 81 0.59 -10.33 -3.84
C VAL A 81 0.78 -11.65 -4.57
N HIS A 82 1.64 -12.51 -4.04
CA HIS A 82 2.09 -13.74 -4.68
C HIS A 82 1.85 -14.94 -3.76
N ALA A 83 1.69 -16.11 -4.34
CA ALA A 83 1.58 -17.36 -3.60
C ALA A 83 2.89 -17.65 -2.84
N PRO A 84 2.85 -17.86 -1.52
CA PRO A 84 4.04 -18.11 -0.70
C PRO A 84 4.58 -19.53 -0.85
N THR A 85 3.80 -20.44 -1.38
CA THR A 85 4.13 -21.86 -1.61
C THR A 85 3.29 -22.41 -2.75
N SER A 86 3.56 -23.64 -3.21
CA SER A 86 2.69 -24.38 -4.11
C SER A 86 1.51 -25.01 -3.38
N GLY A 87 0.36 -25.13 -4.05
CA GLY A 87 -0.84 -25.66 -3.47
C GLY A 87 -2.09 -25.39 -4.29
N THR A 88 -3.26 -25.45 -3.63
CA THR A 88 -4.56 -25.22 -4.26
C THR A 88 -5.28 -24.07 -3.56
N ILE A 89 -5.91 -23.20 -4.31
CA ILE A 89 -6.77 -22.12 -3.76
C ILE A 89 -8.02 -22.76 -3.15
N ALA A 90 -8.06 -22.85 -1.83
CA ALA A 90 -9.17 -23.44 -1.10
C ALA A 90 -10.39 -22.50 -1.01
N ALA A 91 -10.12 -21.20 -0.83
CA ALA A 91 -11.17 -20.18 -0.75
C ALA A 91 -10.64 -18.78 -1.08
N ILE A 92 -11.54 -17.88 -1.44
CA ILE A 92 -11.32 -16.44 -1.51
C ILE A 92 -12.44 -15.82 -0.66
N ALA A 93 -12.11 -15.39 0.56
CA ALA A 93 -13.09 -14.99 1.55
C ALA A 93 -12.52 -13.96 2.54
N PRO A 94 -13.36 -13.20 3.25
CA PRO A 94 -12.92 -12.37 4.35
C PRO A 94 -12.26 -13.21 5.46
N HIS A 95 -11.10 -12.75 5.94
CA HIS A 95 -10.38 -13.36 7.06
C HIS A 95 -9.82 -12.26 7.96
N THR A 96 -9.80 -12.48 9.28
CA THR A 96 -9.19 -11.55 10.23
C THR A 96 -7.71 -11.39 9.91
N THR A 97 -7.26 -10.15 9.74
CA THR A 97 -5.89 -9.82 9.39
C THR A 97 -5.12 -9.23 10.56
N ALA A 98 -3.83 -9.04 10.37
CA ALA A 98 -2.92 -8.47 11.35
C ALA A 98 -3.11 -6.94 11.43
N HIS A 99 -4.23 -6.52 12.02
CA HIS A 99 -4.59 -5.12 12.22
C HIS A 99 -5.21 -4.93 13.61
N PRO A 100 -4.98 -3.78 14.30
CA PRO A 100 -5.54 -3.53 15.64
C PRO A 100 -7.07 -3.59 15.70
N SER A 101 -7.76 -3.28 14.58
CA SER A 101 -9.23 -3.32 14.52
C SER A 101 -9.83 -4.71 14.52
N ALA A 102 -9.03 -5.76 14.32
CA ALA A 102 -9.49 -7.15 14.13
C ALA A 102 -10.53 -7.35 13.00
N LEU A 103 -10.67 -6.37 12.11
CA LEU A 103 -11.60 -6.47 10.98
C LEU A 103 -11.11 -7.49 9.97
N ALA A 104 -12.06 -8.19 9.35
CA ALA A 104 -11.77 -9.13 8.29
C ALA A 104 -11.54 -8.40 6.96
N GLU A 105 -10.52 -8.81 6.21
CA GLU A 105 -10.20 -8.33 4.87
C GLU A 105 -10.21 -9.49 3.88
N MET A 106 -10.52 -9.19 2.61
CA MET A 106 -10.51 -10.20 1.55
C MET A 106 -9.14 -10.85 1.45
N SER A 107 -9.12 -12.17 1.49
CA SER A 107 -7.92 -12.98 1.52
C SER A 107 -8.05 -14.19 0.59
N VAL A 108 -6.93 -14.59 -0.01
CA VAL A 108 -6.78 -15.86 -0.71
C VAL A 108 -6.29 -16.89 0.29
N ILE A 109 -6.99 -18.01 0.39
CA ILE A 109 -6.64 -19.13 1.27
C ILE A 109 -6.07 -20.25 0.41
N ILE A 110 -4.83 -20.68 0.71
CA ILE A 110 -4.12 -21.73 -0.01
C ILE A 110 -3.92 -22.91 0.90
N ASP A 111 -4.36 -24.10 0.48
CA ASP A 111 -3.97 -25.37 1.07
C ASP A 111 -2.67 -25.82 0.40
N ALA A 112 -1.59 -25.90 1.17
CA ALA A 112 -0.26 -26.25 0.69
C ALA A 112 -0.20 -27.73 0.28
N ASP A 113 0.51 -28.03 -0.82
CA ASP A 113 0.77 -29.42 -1.27
C ASP A 113 2.00 -30.04 -0.61
N GLY A 114 2.78 -29.28 0.12
CA GLY A 114 4.02 -29.70 0.80
C GLY A 114 5.25 -29.78 -0.12
N GLU A 115 5.10 -29.54 -1.42
CA GLU A 115 6.19 -29.65 -2.40
C GLU A 115 6.98 -28.34 -2.58
N ASP A 116 6.41 -27.20 -2.21
CA ASP A 116 6.99 -25.84 -2.29
C ASP A 116 7.61 -25.51 -3.67
N ARG A 117 6.95 -25.95 -4.74
CA ARG A 117 7.43 -25.79 -6.11
C ARG A 117 7.34 -24.32 -6.56
N TRP A 118 8.46 -23.80 -7.07
CA TRP A 118 8.53 -22.45 -7.63
C TRP A 118 7.97 -22.38 -9.05
N ILE A 119 7.52 -21.18 -9.44
CA ILE A 119 7.43 -20.80 -10.86
C ILE A 119 8.81 -20.82 -11.48
N GLU A 120 8.89 -20.83 -12.81
CA GLU A 120 10.14 -20.53 -13.50
C GLU A 120 10.67 -19.16 -13.10
N ARG A 121 11.92 -19.12 -12.63
CA ARG A 121 12.56 -17.90 -12.14
C ARG A 121 13.43 -17.30 -13.23
N ASP A 122 13.01 -16.16 -13.76
CA ASP A 122 13.75 -15.39 -14.75
C ASP A 122 14.53 -14.27 -14.05
N GLY A 123 15.76 -14.56 -13.62
CA GLY A 123 16.65 -13.60 -12.96
C GLY A 123 17.40 -12.72 -13.96
N TRP A 124 17.61 -11.45 -13.61
CA TRP A 124 18.35 -10.46 -14.43
C TRP A 124 19.72 -10.15 -13.82
N SER A 125 20.67 -11.07 -13.97
CA SER A 125 22.06 -10.83 -13.54
C SER A 125 22.71 -9.68 -14.31
N ASP A 126 22.23 -9.40 -15.52
CA ASP A 126 22.63 -8.32 -16.42
C ASP A 126 21.84 -7.02 -16.21
N TYR A 127 21.31 -6.78 -15.01
CA TYR A 127 20.41 -5.65 -14.71
C TYR A 127 20.96 -4.28 -15.14
N GLN A 128 22.28 -4.10 -15.22
CA GLN A 128 22.92 -2.89 -15.67
C GLN A 128 22.60 -2.52 -17.13
N THR A 129 22.21 -3.53 -17.94
CA THR A 129 21.80 -3.33 -19.34
C THR A 129 20.32 -2.96 -19.48
N ARG A 130 19.56 -3.09 -18.41
CA ARG A 130 18.12 -2.84 -18.41
C ARG A 130 17.81 -1.37 -18.17
N THR A 131 16.70 -0.90 -18.75
CA THR A 131 16.24 0.47 -18.52
C THR A 131 15.76 0.65 -17.08
N ARG A 132 15.85 1.87 -16.57
CA ARG A 132 15.33 2.26 -15.26
C ARG A 132 13.86 1.85 -15.07
N GLU A 133 13.04 2.11 -16.08
CA GLU A 133 11.61 1.81 -16.06
C GLU A 133 11.35 0.30 -15.97
N ALA A 134 12.12 -0.51 -16.70
CA ALA A 134 12.01 -1.98 -16.66
C ALA A 134 12.36 -2.52 -15.26
N LEU A 135 13.42 -2.00 -14.62
CA LEU A 135 13.80 -2.38 -13.25
C LEU A 135 12.74 -1.97 -12.22
N ILE A 136 12.21 -0.74 -12.32
CA ILE A 136 11.14 -0.27 -11.44
C ILE A 136 9.88 -1.11 -11.60
N GLU A 137 9.51 -1.42 -12.85
CA GLU A 137 8.34 -2.26 -13.12
C GLU A 137 8.54 -3.68 -12.59
N ARG A 138 9.72 -4.26 -12.77
CA ARG A 138 10.09 -5.56 -12.19
C ARG A 138 9.91 -5.59 -10.69
N ILE A 139 10.48 -4.62 -9.97
CA ILE A 139 10.35 -4.47 -8.52
C ILE A 139 8.88 -4.37 -8.11
N HIS A 140 8.07 -3.64 -8.89
CA HIS A 140 6.64 -3.51 -8.65
C HIS A 140 5.90 -4.83 -8.86
N GLN A 141 6.08 -5.49 -10.01
CA GLN A 141 5.41 -6.75 -10.36
C GLN A 141 5.78 -7.88 -9.40
N PHE A 142 6.96 -7.83 -8.80
CA PHE A 142 7.42 -8.80 -7.80
C PHE A 142 6.95 -8.47 -6.38
N GLY A 143 6.06 -7.49 -6.24
CA GLY A 143 5.36 -7.19 -4.99
C GLY A 143 6.23 -6.60 -3.89
N VAL A 144 7.37 -5.97 -4.22
CA VAL A 144 8.28 -5.41 -3.22
C VAL A 144 7.72 -4.17 -2.58
N ALA A 145 7.37 -4.27 -1.30
CA ALA A 145 6.97 -3.17 -0.43
C ALA A 145 8.15 -2.68 0.43
N GLY A 146 8.03 -1.50 1.01
CA GLY A 146 8.94 -1.04 2.05
C GLY A 146 8.81 -1.90 3.31
N LEU A 147 9.84 -2.65 3.68
CA LEU A 147 9.80 -3.64 4.75
C LEU A 147 10.16 -3.09 6.14
N GLY A 148 10.62 -1.85 6.23
CA GLY A 148 10.99 -1.20 7.50
C GLY A 148 9.90 -0.35 8.14
N GLY A 149 8.63 -0.49 7.75
CA GLY A 149 7.56 0.34 8.31
C GLY A 149 6.23 0.22 7.58
N ALA A 150 5.71 1.33 7.06
CA ALA A 150 4.34 1.45 6.57
C ALA A 150 4.00 0.66 5.26
N GLY A 151 4.91 -0.12 4.71
CA GLY A 151 4.60 -0.96 3.54
C GLY A 151 4.31 -0.18 2.25
N PHE A 152 4.97 0.97 2.02
CA PHE A 152 4.78 1.74 0.79
C PHE A 152 5.36 0.99 -0.42
N PRO A 153 4.66 0.91 -1.59
CA PRO A 153 5.16 0.24 -2.77
C PRO A 153 6.50 0.79 -3.24
N THR A 154 7.54 -0.05 -3.26
CA THR A 154 8.92 0.37 -3.57
C THR A 154 9.03 0.90 -5.00
N GLY A 155 8.41 0.25 -5.99
CA GLY A 155 8.39 0.73 -7.37
C GLY A 155 7.78 2.12 -7.51
N SER A 156 6.68 2.42 -6.81
CA SER A 156 6.07 3.75 -6.80
C SER A 156 6.96 4.80 -6.16
N LYS A 157 7.68 4.44 -5.11
CA LYS A 157 8.63 5.33 -4.43
C LYS A 157 9.81 5.68 -5.34
N LEU A 158 10.36 4.70 -6.05
CA LEU A 158 11.46 4.89 -7.01
C LEU A 158 11.02 5.73 -8.22
N ARG A 159 9.80 5.50 -8.74
CA ARG A 159 9.24 6.28 -9.86
C ARG A 159 9.02 7.75 -9.47
N GLY A 160 8.52 7.99 -8.25
CA GLY A 160 8.27 9.34 -7.74
C GLY A 160 9.53 10.14 -7.41
N GLY A 161 10.68 9.48 -7.19
CA GLY A 161 11.96 10.13 -6.91
C GLY A 161 12.51 10.90 -8.12
N GLY A 162 12.35 10.36 -9.34
CA GLY A 162 12.85 10.96 -10.57
C GLY A 162 14.33 11.33 -10.50
N ASP A 163 14.74 12.31 -11.30
CA ASP A 163 16.12 12.83 -11.33
C ASP A 163 16.43 13.82 -10.19
N LYS A 164 15.51 13.96 -9.22
CA LYS A 164 15.65 14.89 -8.11
C LYS A 164 16.43 14.29 -6.94
N ILE A 165 16.62 12.96 -6.93
CA ILE A 165 17.26 12.28 -5.81
C ILE A 165 18.79 12.38 -5.96
N LYS A 166 19.39 13.10 -5.03
CA LYS A 166 20.85 13.25 -4.94
C LYS A 166 21.49 12.28 -3.95
N MET A 167 20.71 11.79 -3.01
CA MET A 167 21.19 10.92 -1.95
C MET A 167 20.26 9.74 -1.72
N LEU A 168 20.82 8.53 -1.70
CA LEU A 168 20.14 7.32 -1.27
C LEU A 168 20.58 6.98 0.16
N ILE A 169 19.65 6.93 1.09
CA ILE A 169 19.89 6.46 2.46
C ILE A 169 19.34 5.05 2.61
N ILE A 170 20.17 4.16 3.10
CA ILE A 170 19.77 2.81 3.52
C ILE A 170 19.63 2.82 5.04
N ASN A 171 18.41 2.61 5.49
CA ASN A 171 18.08 2.55 6.90
C ASN A 171 18.39 1.16 7.45
N ALA A 172 19.43 1.08 8.25
CA ALA A 172 19.90 -0.10 8.99
C ALA A 172 19.82 0.13 10.52
N ALA A 173 19.09 1.17 10.96
CA ALA A 173 19.05 1.54 12.38
C ALA A 173 18.35 0.48 13.23
N GLU A 174 17.11 0.08 12.89
CA GLU A 174 16.29 -0.89 13.65
C GLU A 174 16.26 -0.56 15.16
N CYS A 175 15.82 0.69 15.46
CA CYS A 175 15.88 1.27 16.80
C CYS A 175 14.79 0.77 17.77
N GLU A 176 13.75 0.10 17.28
CA GLU A 176 12.67 -0.43 18.13
C GLU A 176 13.20 -1.55 19.02
N PRO A 177 12.92 -1.54 20.35
CA PRO A 177 13.32 -2.62 21.24
C PRO A 177 12.82 -4.00 20.80
N TYR A 178 13.52 -5.04 21.18
CA TYR A 178 13.28 -6.45 20.87
C TYR A 178 13.48 -6.86 19.40
N ILE A 179 13.32 -5.96 18.43
CA ILE A 179 13.39 -6.30 17.01
C ILE A 179 14.84 -6.45 16.57
N THR A 180 15.15 -7.57 15.92
CA THR A 180 16.50 -7.92 15.42
C THR A 180 16.47 -8.52 14.02
N ALA A 181 15.35 -8.41 13.31
CA ALA A 181 15.15 -8.96 11.97
C ALA A 181 16.14 -8.37 10.95
N ASP A 182 16.33 -7.05 10.96
CA ASP A 182 17.28 -6.37 10.08
C ASP A 182 18.73 -6.58 10.54
N ASP A 183 18.98 -6.56 11.86
CA ASP A 183 20.30 -6.87 12.44
C ASP A 183 20.77 -8.26 11.99
N ARG A 184 19.92 -9.27 12.16
CA ARG A 184 20.29 -10.63 11.78
C ARG A 184 20.40 -10.80 10.25
N LEU A 185 19.53 -10.16 9.49
CA LEU A 185 19.61 -10.16 8.04
C LEU A 185 20.95 -9.54 7.55
N MET A 186 21.40 -8.46 8.17
CA MET A 186 22.71 -7.84 7.85
C MET A 186 23.87 -8.75 8.23
N GLN A 187 23.77 -9.51 9.31
CA GLN A 187 24.82 -10.45 9.69
C GLN A 187 24.95 -11.62 8.70
N ASP A 188 23.82 -12.20 8.29
CA ASP A 188 23.81 -13.43 7.48
C ASP A 188 23.82 -13.16 5.96
N CYS A 189 23.33 -11.99 5.51
CA CYS A 189 23.08 -11.67 4.11
C CYS A 189 23.67 -10.33 3.65
N ALA A 190 24.77 -9.85 4.27
CA ALA A 190 25.37 -8.55 3.97
C ALA A 190 25.66 -8.36 2.47
N ALA A 191 26.24 -9.38 1.80
CA ALA A 191 26.57 -9.31 0.38
C ALA A 191 25.34 -9.09 -0.50
N GLN A 192 24.26 -9.81 -0.23
CA GLN A 192 23.00 -9.71 -0.97
C GLN A 192 22.32 -8.34 -0.74
N ILE A 193 22.42 -7.79 0.46
CA ILE A 193 21.92 -6.45 0.78
C ILE A 193 22.68 -5.41 -0.04
N VAL A 194 24.03 -5.48 -0.06
CA VAL A 194 24.87 -4.53 -0.81
C VAL A 194 24.59 -4.62 -2.31
N GLU A 195 24.33 -5.82 -2.84
CA GLU A 195 23.92 -6.01 -4.23
C GLU A 195 22.57 -5.34 -4.53
N GLY A 196 21.58 -5.49 -3.64
CA GLY A 196 20.31 -4.77 -3.73
C GLY A 196 20.47 -3.24 -3.65
N ILE A 197 21.42 -2.75 -2.84
CA ILE A 197 21.76 -1.31 -2.79
C ILE A 197 22.36 -0.84 -4.12
N ARG A 198 23.20 -1.64 -4.76
CA ARG A 198 23.77 -1.33 -6.09
C ARG A 198 22.68 -1.24 -7.17
N ILE A 199 21.66 -2.10 -7.13
CA ILE A 199 20.50 -2.02 -8.03
C ILE A 199 19.73 -0.71 -7.79
N LEU A 200 19.44 -0.38 -6.54
CA LEU A 200 18.76 0.88 -6.18
C LEU A 200 19.56 2.10 -6.61
N ALA A 201 20.88 2.09 -6.42
CA ALA A 201 21.78 3.14 -6.86
C ALA A 201 21.82 3.25 -8.40
N HIS A 202 21.83 2.12 -9.11
CA HIS A 202 21.74 2.10 -10.58
C HIS A 202 20.44 2.73 -11.10
N ILE A 203 19.30 2.47 -10.44
CA ILE A 203 17.99 3.05 -10.80
C ILE A 203 17.96 4.56 -10.54
N LEU A 204 18.50 5.03 -9.41
CA LEU A 204 18.35 6.40 -8.93
C LEU A 204 19.49 7.32 -9.37
N GLN A 205 20.68 6.78 -9.70
CA GLN A 205 21.89 7.52 -10.02
C GLN A 205 22.21 8.63 -9.00
N PRO A 206 22.21 8.34 -7.68
CA PRO A 206 22.44 9.34 -6.66
C PRO A 206 23.92 9.78 -6.64
N GLU A 207 24.19 10.99 -6.17
CA GLU A 207 25.55 11.49 -5.94
C GLU A 207 26.24 10.77 -4.78
N GLU A 208 25.46 10.29 -3.78
CA GLU A 208 25.95 9.63 -2.57
C GLU A 208 24.99 8.55 -2.08
N VAL A 209 25.53 7.43 -1.60
CA VAL A 209 24.78 6.35 -0.94
C VAL A 209 25.30 6.17 0.48
N LEU A 210 24.41 6.33 1.47
CA LEU A 210 24.72 6.21 2.89
C LEU A 210 23.95 5.06 3.53
N ILE A 211 24.63 4.23 4.30
CA ILE A 211 23.99 3.23 5.18
C ILE A 211 24.10 3.75 6.60
N GLY A 212 22.95 4.01 7.27
CA GLY A 212 22.91 4.41 8.68
C GLY A 212 22.59 3.23 9.57
N ILE A 213 23.50 2.86 10.47
CA ILE A 213 23.39 1.73 11.39
C ILE A 213 23.70 2.16 12.81
N GLU A 214 22.94 1.69 13.81
CA GLU A 214 23.21 1.98 15.21
C GLU A 214 24.41 1.20 15.75
N ASP A 215 25.13 1.80 16.70
CA ASP A 215 26.36 1.26 17.33
C ASP A 215 26.13 0.00 18.16
N ASN A 216 24.88 -0.30 18.50
CA ASN A 216 24.49 -1.52 19.22
C ASN A 216 24.47 -2.80 18.36
N LYS A 217 24.93 -2.74 17.10
CA LYS A 217 24.98 -3.87 16.14
C LYS A 217 26.40 -4.19 15.65
N PRO A 218 27.37 -4.50 16.56
CA PRO A 218 28.77 -4.62 16.18
C PRO A 218 29.04 -5.72 15.14
N GLN A 219 28.30 -6.84 15.17
CA GLN A 219 28.47 -7.95 14.22
C GLN A 219 28.00 -7.53 12.83
N ALA A 220 26.81 -6.92 12.71
CA ALA A 220 26.29 -6.42 11.45
C ALA A 220 27.20 -5.33 10.85
N ILE A 221 27.72 -4.42 11.69
CA ILE A 221 28.70 -3.40 11.29
C ILE A 221 29.94 -4.06 10.69
N SER A 222 30.49 -5.09 11.35
CA SER A 222 31.66 -5.83 10.89
C SER A 222 31.41 -6.50 9.53
N MET A 223 30.26 -7.20 9.39
CA MET A 223 29.89 -7.90 8.15
C MET A 223 29.68 -6.92 6.99
N LEU A 224 28.98 -5.82 7.22
CA LEU A 224 28.78 -4.79 6.20
C LEU A 224 30.11 -4.14 5.79
N ARG A 225 30.99 -3.82 6.73
CA ARG A 225 32.32 -3.27 6.43
C ARG A 225 33.15 -4.20 5.57
N ALA A 226 33.13 -5.50 5.88
CA ALA A 226 33.86 -6.51 5.10
C ALA A 226 33.41 -6.53 3.62
N VAL A 227 32.09 -6.47 3.36
CA VAL A 227 31.54 -6.49 1.99
C VAL A 227 31.72 -5.14 1.28
N LEU A 228 31.76 -4.03 2.02
CA LEU A 228 31.88 -2.69 1.48
C LEU A 228 33.34 -2.29 1.13
N CYS A 229 34.35 -3.05 1.52
CA CYS A 229 35.74 -2.76 1.19
C CYS A 229 35.97 -2.52 -0.30
N ASP A 230 35.24 -3.29 -1.15
CA ASP A 230 35.34 -3.22 -2.61
C ASP A 230 34.18 -2.44 -3.26
N ALA A 231 33.29 -1.82 -2.46
CA ALA A 231 32.10 -1.12 -2.95
C ALA A 231 32.32 0.40 -2.99
N HIS A 232 32.88 0.91 -4.09
CA HIS A 232 33.02 2.34 -4.28
C HIS A 232 31.66 3.06 -4.31
N GLY A 233 31.58 4.23 -3.65
CA GLY A 233 30.40 5.10 -3.65
C GLY A 233 29.33 4.78 -2.60
N ILE A 234 29.50 3.73 -1.77
CA ILE A 234 28.61 3.41 -0.65
C ILE A 234 29.39 3.62 0.67
N SER A 235 28.85 4.41 1.57
CA SER A 235 29.49 4.73 2.86
C SER A 235 28.62 4.22 4.02
N LEU A 236 29.26 3.52 4.98
CA LEU A 236 28.62 3.09 6.22
C LEU A 236 28.82 4.16 7.30
N ARG A 237 27.74 4.60 7.93
CA ARG A 237 27.72 5.54 9.05
C ARG A 237 27.18 4.83 10.30
N VAL A 238 28.04 4.72 11.29
CA VAL A 238 27.62 4.25 12.62
C VAL A 238 27.07 5.45 13.38
N ILE A 239 25.84 5.32 13.88
CA ILE A 239 25.13 6.36 14.61
C ILE A 239 24.89 5.90 16.06
N PRO A 240 24.78 6.83 17.02
CA PRO A 240 24.44 6.48 18.39
C PRO A 240 23.05 5.83 18.49
N THR A 241 22.93 4.84 19.37
CA THR A 241 21.64 4.23 19.69
C THR A 241 20.77 5.22 20.46
N LYS A 242 19.69 5.68 19.81
CA LYS A 242 18.70 6.61 20.38
C LYS A 242 17.37 6.42 19.68
N TYR A 243 16.33 6.07 20.40
CA TYR A 243 15.00 5.86 19.80
C TYR A 243 14.27 7.20 19.57
N PRO A 244 13.65 7.47 18.40
CA PRO A 244 13.54 6.65 17.19
C PRO A 244 14.49 7.09 16.05
N SER A 245 15.79 6.84 16.15
CA SER A 245 16.80 7.17 15.11
C SER A 245 16.43 6.62 13.73
N GLY A 246 15.73 5.45 13.68
CA GLY A 246 15.24 4.81 12.46
C GLY A 246 14.06 5.51 11.79
N GLY A 247 13.50 6.55 12.39
CA GLY A 247 12.49 7.39 11.75
C GLY A 247 13.06 8.07 10.50
N ALA A 248 12.29 8.13 9.40
CA ALA A 248 12.80 8.61 8.12
C ALA A 248 13.32 10.06 8.19
N LYS A 249 12.62 10.96 8.91
CA LYS A 249 13.04 12.36 9.10
C LYS A 249 14.25 12.44 10.02
N GLN A 250 14.26 11.66 11.11
CA GLN A 250 15.34 11.62 12.10
C GLN A 250 16.64 11.08 11.49
N LEU A 251 16.58 9.94 10.81
CA LEU A 251 17.78 9.37 10.18
C LEU A 251 18.33 10.27 9.06
N THR A 252 17.45 10.93 8.29
CA THR A 252 17.87 11.94 7.32
C THR A 252 18.63 13.06 8.00
N GLN A 253 18.13 13.59 9.12
CA GLN A 253 18.82 14.63 9.89
C GLN A 253 20.16 14.15 10.47
N ILE A 254 20.19 12.95 11.06
CA ILE A 254 21.40 12.36 11.64
C ILE A 254 22.50 12.21 10.59
N LEU A 255 22.17 11.76 9.40
CA LEU A 255 23.17 11.47 8.37
C LEU A 255 23.57 12.69 7.53
N THR A 256 22.69 13.68 7.38
CA THR A 256 22.87 14.79 6.45
C THR A 256 22.93 16.17 7.11
N GLY A 257 22.47 16.29 8.36
CA GLY A 257 22.27 17.57 9.04
C GLY A 257 21.10 18.39 8.48
N LYS A 258 20.35 17.85 7.51
CA LYS A 258 19.21 18.55 6.88
C LYS A 258 17.91 18.08 7.53
N GLN A 259 17.06 19.01 7.87
CA GLN A 259 15.71 18.73 8.35
C GLN A 259 14.73 18.65 7.18
N VAL A 260 13.85 17.67 7.22
CA VAL A 260 12.74 17.59 6.27
C VAL A 260 11.69 18.61 6.68
N PRO A 261 11.24 19.49 5.77
CA PRO A 261 10.23 20.50 6.10
C PRO A 261 8.95 19.91 6.68
N HIS A 262 8.25 20.72 7.45
CA HIS A 262 6.95 20.40 8.02
C HIS A 262 5.96 20.03 6.91
N GLY A 263 5.19 18.94 7.06
CA GLY A 263 4.31 18.41 6.00
C GLY A 263 5.06 17.85 4.78
N GLY A 264 6.39 18.04 4.66
CA GLY A 264 7.21 17.60 3.54
C GLY A 264 7.70 16.14 3.66
N ARG A 265 8.33 15.68 2.58
CA ARG A 265 8.95 14.35 2.46
C ARG A 265 10.46 14.48 2.26
N SER A 266 11.22 13.45 2.61
CA SER A 266 12.67 13.41 2.36
C SER A 266 13.01 13.61 0.88
N SER A 267 12.16 13.17 -0.05
CA SER A 267 12.32 13.40 -1.50
C SER A 267 12.30 14.87 -1.89
N ASP A 268 11.64 15.73 -1.11
CA ASP A 268 11.55 17.17 -1.42
C ASP A 268 12.88 17.90 -1.19
N ILE A 269 13.77 17.28 -0.39
CA ILE A 269 15.15 17.74 -0.16
C ILE A 269 16.18 16.88 -0.89
N GLY A 270 15.76 16.09 -1.89
CA GLY A 270 16.64 15.26 -2.71
C GLY A 270 17.14 13.97 -2.04
N VAL A 271 16.47 13.49 -0.98
CA VAL A 271 16.84 12.26 -0.26
C VAL A 271 15.78 11.19 -0.46
N LEU A 272 16.19 9.98 -0.84
CA LEU A 272 15.33 8.81 -0.85
C LEU A 272 15.87 7.77 0.14
N MET A 273 15.01 7.26 1.00
CA MET A 273 15.38 6.27 2.00
C MET A 273 14.76 4.91 1.69
N GLN A 274 15.54 3.83 1.86
CA GLN A 274 15.08 2.44 1.79
C GLN A 274 15.60 1.68 3.00
N ASN A 275 14.86 0.67 3.44
CA ASN A 275 15.29 -0.22 4.53
C ASN A 275 16.18 -1.35 3.98
N VAL A 276 17.05 -1.93 4.81
CA VAL A 276 17.96 -3.04 4.42
C VAL A 276 17.20 -4.27 3.92
N GLY A 277 16.10 -4.66 4.58
CA GLY A 277 15.27 -5.77 4.11
C GLY A 277 14.62 -5.49 2.76
N THR A 278 14.28 -4.22 2.48
CA THR A 278 13.79 -3.81 1.16
C THR A 278 14.89 -3.92 0.11
N ALA A 279 16.13 -3.52 0.42
CA ALA A 279 17.26 -3.69 -0.50
C ALA A 279 17.52 -5.17 -0.81
N TYR A 280 17.47 -6.03 0.21
CA TYR A 280 17.55 -7.48 0.03
C TYR A 280 16.43 -8.01 -0.88
N ALA A 281 15.18 -7.60 -0.66
CA ALA A 281 14.04 -8.00 -1.48
C ALA A 281 14.17 -7.52 -2.94
N VAL A 282 14.74 -6.33 -3.17
CA VAL A 282 15.05 -5.81 -4.52
C VAL A 282 16.06 -6.70 -5.23
N LYS A 283 17.12 -7.16 -4.54
CA LYS A 283 18.08 -8.11 -5.10
C LYS A 283 17.40 -9.40 -5.52
N ARG A 284 16.57 -9.98 -4.64
CA ARG A 284 15.83 -11.21 -4.96
C ARG A 284 14.89 -11.02 -6.16
N ALA A 285 14.17 -9.91 -6.21
CA ALA A 285 13.26 -9.61 -7.31
C ALA A 285 13.97 -9.45 -8.65
N VAL A 286 15.11 -8.77 -8.68
CA VAL A 286 15.80 -8.44 -9.93
C VAL A 286 16.74 -9.57 -10.35
N ILE A 287 17.66 -9.98 -9.48
CA ILE A 287 18.72 -10.94 -9.83
C ILE A 287 18.22 -12.37 -9.76
N ASP A 288 17.49 -12.74 -8.69
CA ASP A 288 17.08 -14.14 -8.51
C ASP A 288 15.76 -14.46 -9.21
N GLY A 289 14.99 -13.46 -9.66
CA GLY A 289 13.67 -13.67 -10.24
C GLY A 289 12.65 -14.17 -9.22
N GLU A 290 12.78 -13.76 -7.95
CA GLU A 290 11.95 -14.22 -6.85
C GLU A 290 11.03 -13.11 -6.33
N PRO A 291 9.70 -13.22 -6.51
CA PRO A 291 8.75 -12.32 -5.88
C PRO A 291 8.82 -12.36 -4.35
N LEU A 292 8.34 -11.28 -3.72
CA LEU A 292 8.30 -11.19 -2.26
C LEU A 292 7.26 -12.17 -1.69
N THR A 293 7.72 -13.37 -1.34
CA THR A 293 6.91 -14.47 -0.75
C THR A 293 7.24 -14.75 0.71
N GLU A 294 8.35 -14.19 1.21
CA GLU A 294 8.81 -14.38 2.59
C GLU A 294 9.61 -13.17 3.07
N ARG A 295 9.76 -13.05 4.35
CA ARG A 295 10.62 -12.05 4.99
C ARG A 295 11.20 -12.58 6.30
N VAL A 296 12.23 -11.91 6.82
CA VAL A 296 12.73 -12.18 8.17
C VAL A 296 11.78 -11.57 9.20
N VAL A 297 11.47 -12.37 10.23
CA VAL A 297 10.64 -12.00 11.37
C VAL A 297 11.33 -12.41 12.66
N THR A 298 11.40 -11.48 13.60
CA THR A 298 11.89 -11.73 14.97
C THR A 298 10.80 -12.43 15.79
N LEU A 299 11.13 -13.53 16.44
CA LEU A 299 10.31 -14.22 17.44
C LEU A 299 11.00 -14.05 18.79
N THR A 300 10.38 -13.37 19.75
CA THR A 300 11.06 -12.95 20.99
C THR A 300 10.07 -12.74 22.13
N GLY A 301 10.59 -12.43 23.30
CA GLY A 301 9.85 -12.31 24.57
C GLY A 301 10.07 -13.54 25.46
N GLU A 302 9.93 -13.38 26.75
CA GLU A 302 10.18 -14.45 27.73
C GLU A 302 9.17 -15.61 27.65
N ALA A 303 8.01 -15.42 26.99
CA ALA A 303 7.05 -16.50 26.76
C ALA A 303 7.44 -17.42 25.59
N VAL A 304 8.60 -17.23 24.95
CA VAL A 304 9.13 -18.09 23.88
C VAL A 304 10.40 -18.77 24.35
N THR A 305 10.45 -20.10 24.22
CA THR A 305 11.62 -20.88 24.68
C THR A 305 12.79 -20.89 23.69
N ARG A 306 12.53 -20.60 22.41
CA ARG A 306 13.52 -20.55 21.34
C ARG A 306 13.42 -19.24 20.56
N PRO A 307 13.75 -18.09 21.19
CA PRO A 307 13.75 -16.81 20.51
C PRO A 307 14.79 -16.80 19.39
N GLY A 308 14.57 -15.93 18.39
CA GLY A 308 15.48 -15.80 17.24
C GLY A 308 14.77 -15.23 16.03
N ASN A 309 15.47 -15.22 14.90
CA ASN A 309 14.95 -14.68 13.65
C ASN A 309 14.71 -15.79 12.64
N VAL A 310 13.57 -15.73 11.96
CA VAL A 310 13.14 -16.77 11.04
C VAL A 310 12.76 -16.22 9.67
N TRP A 311 12.95 -17.02 8.62
CA TRP A 311 12.31 -16.82 7.35
C TRP A 311 10.85 -17.23 7.46
N ALA A 312 9.97 -16.24 7.53
CA ALA A 312 8.53 -16.46 7.59
C ALA A 312 7.89 -16.23 6.22
N ARG A 313 7.17 -17.23 5.72
CA ARG A 313 6.36 -17.09 4.51
C ARG A 313 5.20 -16.14 4.77
N LEU A 314 4.92 -15.28 3.79
CA LEU A 314 3.74 -14.42 3.87
C LEU A 314 2.47 -15.27 3.88
N GLY A 315 1.53 -14.91 4.75
CA GLY A 315 0.31 -15.70 4.92
C GLY A 315 0.41 -16.84 5.93
N THR A 316 1.59 -17.11 6.51
CA THR A 316 1.73 -18.06 7.62
C THR A 316 0.95 -17.57 8.83
N PRO A 317 0.09 -18.39 9.46
CA PRO A 317 -0.56 -18.03 10.72
C PRO A 317 0.48 -17.76 11.83
N VAL A 318 0.29 -16.67 12.57
CA VAL A 318 1.20 -16.31 13.70
C VAL A 318 1.33 -17.44 14.69
N ARG A 319 0.26 -18.15 15.00
CA ARG A 319 0.26 -19.34 15.85
C ARG A 319 1.29 -20.39 15.42
N HIS A 320 1.43 -20.62 14.11
CA HIS A 320 2.39 -21.59 13.58
C HIS A 320 3.84 -21.19 13.90
N LEU A 321 4.19 -19.90 13.72
CA LEU A 321 5.52 -19.39 14.06
C LEU A 321 5.80 -19.44 15.57
N LEU A 322 4.81 -19.08 16.38
CA LEU A 322 4.94 -19.10 17.83
C LEU A 322 5.09 -20.54 18.36
N ASN A 323 4.36 -21.50 17.82
CA ASN A 323 4.51 -22.92 18.17
C ASN A 323 5.91 -23.43 17.81
N ASP A 324 6.43 -23.05 16.61
CA ASP A 324 7.81 -23.38 16.23
C ASP A 324 8.83 -22.77 17.19
N ALA A 325 8.60 -21.56 17.69
CA ALA A 325 9.45 -20.91 18.68
C ALA A 325 9.29 -21.45 20.11
N GLY A 326 8.37 -22.40 20.35
CA GLY A 326 8.10 -22.95 21.67
C GLY A 326 7.37 -21.97 22.58
N PHE A 327 6.30 -21.39 22.09
CA PHE A 327 5.45 -20.46 22.83
C PHE A 327 4.79 -21.14 24.03
N CYS A 328 5.05 -20.61 25.21
CA CYS A 328 4.47 -21.05 26.48
C CYS A 328 3.62 -19.90 27.05
N PRO A 329 2.32 -19.85 26.70
CA PRO A 329 1.46 -18.75 27.14
C PRO A 329 1.24 -18.78 28.66
N SER A 330 1.20 -17.57 29.25
CA SER A 330 0.67 -17.36 30.61
C SER A 330 -0.85 -17.50 30.64
N ALA A 331 -1.47 -17.33 31.80
CA ALA A 331 -2.92 -17.37 31.95
C ALA A 331 -3.64 -16.33 31.07
N GLU A 332 -3.02 -15.17 30.85
CA GLU A 332 -3.49 -14.13 29.94
C GLU A 332 -2.43 -13.89 28.87
N PRO A 333 -2.43 -14.68 27.78
CA PRO A 333 -1.41 -14.57 26.75
C PRO A 333 -1.57 -13.29 25.96
N MET A 334 -0.49 -12.50 25.88
CA MET A 334 -0.39 -11.34 25.02
C MET A 334 0.63 -11.61 23.94
N VAL A 335 0.31 -11.28 22.71
CA VAL A 335 1.26 -11.28 21.59
C VAL A 335 1.16 -9.94 20.87
N ILE A 336 2.30 -9.29 20.70
CA ILE A 336 2.41 -8.01 20.03
C ILE A 336 3.03 -8.23 18.65
N MET A 337 2.41 -7.73 17.61
CA MET A 337 3.03 -7.63 16.29
C MET A 337 3.78 -6.30 16.19
N GLY A 338 5.09 -6.39 15.97
CA GLY A 338 6.02 -5.27 16.08
C GLY A 338 6.70 -5.20 17.45
N GLY A 339 7.24 -4.03 17.79
CA GLY A 339 7.86 -3.81 19.09
C GLY A 339 6.92 -3.19 20.12
N PRO A 340 7.42 -2.95 21.35
CA PRO A 340 6.58 -2.46 22.45
C PRO A 340 6.13 -1.01 22.28
N LEU A 341 6.81 -0.19 21.47
CA LEU A 341 6.51 1.23 21.31
C LEU A 341 5.60 1.53 20.12
N MET A 342 5.81 0.86 18.96
CA MET A 342 5.04 1.08 17.74
C MET A 342 4.09 -0.07 17.38
N GLY A 343 4.27 -1.24 17.96
CA GLY A 343 3.46 -2.43 17.70
C GLY A 343 2.03 -2.33 18.23
N PHE A 344 1.31 -3.42 18.10
CA PHE A 344 -0.05 -3.58 18.61
C PHE A 344 -0.30 -5.02 19.02
N THR A 345 -1.17 -5.20 20.03
CA THR A 345 -1.59 -6.52 20.50
C THR A 345 -2.47 -7.21 19.46
N LEU A 346 -2.16 -8.47 19.16
CA LEU A 346 -2.96 -9.28 18.26
C LEU A 346 -4.22 -9.78 18.96
N PRO A 347 -5.40 -9.62 18.35
CA PRO A 347 -6.65 -10.15 18.90
C PRO A 347 -6.75 -11.67 18.77
N TRP A 348 -6.10 -12.24 17.75
CA TRP A 348 -6.09 -13.66 17.42
C TRP A 348 -4.71 -14.09 16.92
N LEU A 349 -4.31 -15.32 17.25
CA LEU A 349 -3.03 -15.87 16.77
C LEU A 349 -3.12 -16.52 15.38
N ASP A 350 -4.32 -16.70 14.84
CA ASP A 350 -4.49 -17.25 13.49
C ASP A 350 -4.50 -16.18 12.39
N VAL A 351 -4.16 -14.92 12.75
CA VAL A 351 -3.88 -13.86 11.78
C VAL A 351 -2.61 -14.18 11.00
N PRO A 352 -2.57 -13.82 9.70
CA PRO A 352 -1.42 -14.12 8.85
C PRO A 352 -0.24 -13.16 9.06
N VAL A 353 0.97 -13.65 8.86
CA VAL A 353 2.15 -12.82 8.61
C VAL A 353 1.96 -12.06 7.30
N VAL A 354 2.20 -10.76 7.32
CA VAL A 354 2.09 -9.87 6.16
C VAL A 354 3.42 -9.18 5.86
N LYS A 355 3.51 -8.49 4.72
CA LYS A 355 4.76 -7.83 4.27
C LYS A 355 5.38 -6.90 5.32
N ILE A 356 4.59 -6.31 6.21
CA ILE A 356 5.07 -5.38 7.25
C ILE A 356 5.36 -6.04 8.60
N THR A 357 5.07 -7.34 8.76
CA THR A 357 5.33 -8.06 10.02
C THR A 357 6.83 -8.27 10.19
N ASN A 358 7.47 -7.57 11.12
CA ASN A 358 8.91 -7.68 11.39
C ASN A 358 9.24 -8.37 12.71
N CYS A 359 8.28 -8.44 13.64
CA CYS A 359 8.46 -9.04 14.95
C CYS A 359 7.14 -9.58 15.49
N LEU A 360 7.23 -10.68 16.21
CA LEU A 360 6.20 -11.23 17.08
C LEU A 360 6.80 -11.30 18.48
N LEU A 361 6.38 -10.37 19.32
CA LEU A 361 6.81 -10.27 20.71
C LEU A 361 5.75 -10.94 21.60
N ALA A 362 6.15 -12.01 22.27
CA ALA A 362 5.34 -12.72 23.25
C ALA A 362 5.96 -12.52 24.65
N PRO A 363 5.64 -11.41 25.32
CA PRO A 363 6.23 -11.10 26.61
C PRO A 363 5.63 -11.95 27.73
N SER A 364 6.42 -12.15 28.80
CA SER A 364 5.90 -12.66 30.07
C SER A 364 5.15 -11.54 30.83
N ALA A 365 4.43 -11.94 31.87
CA ALA A 365 3.78 -10.96 32.76
C ALA A 365 4.81 -10.04 33.45
N SER A 366 6.02 -10.55 33.74
CA SER A 366 7.11 -9.77 34.32
C SER A 366 7.70 -8.74 33.36
N GLU A 367 7.79 -9.04 32.06
CA GLU A 367 8.25 -8.09 31.04
C GLU A 367 7.26 -6.94 30.81
N MET A 368 5.96 -7.23 30.87
CA MET A 368 4.91 -6.21 30.67
C MET A 368 4.67 -5.36 31.90
N GLY A 369 4.96 -5.90 33.09
CA GLY A 369 4.54 -5.30 34.34
C GLY A 369 3.02 -5.32 34.52
N GLU A 370 2.56 -4.74 35.64
CA GLU A 370 1.12 -4.63 35.91
C GLU A 370 0.47 -3.53 35.03
N PRO A 371 -0.73 -3.76 34.49
CA PRO A 371 -1.48 -2.73 33.78
C PRO A 371 -1.65 -1.48 34.65
N GLN A 372 -1.21 -0.34 34.15
CA GLN A 372 -1.33 0.93 34.83
C GLN A 372 -2.54 1.70 34.31
N GLU A 373 -3.36 2.22 35.23
CA GLU A 373 -4.50 3.06 34.84
C GLU A 373 -4.05 4.43 34.33
N GLU A 374 -4.80 4.97 33.34
CA GLU A 374 -4.64 6.33 32.86
C GLU A 374 -5.01 7.32 33.97
N LYS A 375 -4.09 8.22 34.31
CA LYS A 375 -4.30 9.31 35.27
C LYS A 375 -4.43 10.64 34.57
N GLY A 376 -4.93 11.66 35.28
CA GLY A 376 -5.02 13.02 34.76
C GLY A 376 -3.64 13.59 34.41
N CYS A 377 -3.54 14.31 33.30
CA CYS A 377 -2.30 14.97 32.88
C CYS A 377 -1.85 16.02 33.91
N ILE A 378 -0.64 15.88 34.43
CA ILE A 378 -0.05 16.82 35.43
C ILE A 378 0.74 17.96 34.78
N ARG A 379 0.76 18.07 33.45
CA ARG A 379 1.43 19.14 32.67
C ARG A 379 2.94 19.24 32.91
N CYS A 380 3.62 18.09 33.09
CA CYS A 380 5.07 18.04 33.34
C CYS A 380 5.94 18.31 32.10
N SER A 381 5.36 18.38 30.90
CA SER A 381 6.02 18.60 29.59
C SER A 381 6.99 17.50 29.11
N ALA A 382 7.25 16.43 29.87
CA ALA A 382 8.17 15.36 29.49
C ALA A 382 7.86 14.77 28.10
N CYS A 383 6.57 14.70 27.73
CA CYS A 383 6.15 14.23 26.41
C CYS A 383 6.56 15.18 25.26
N ALA A 384 6.66 16.48 25.50
CA ALA A 384 7.14 17.46 24.52
C ALA A 384 8.66 17.34 24.35
N ASP A 385 9.38 17.22 25.48
CA ASP A 385 10.85 17.07 25.46
C ASP A 385 11.27 15.77 24.77
N ALA A 386 10.47 14.71 24.86
CA ALA A 386 10.76 13.42 24.18
C ALA A 386 10.30 13.38 22.71
N CYS A 387 9.53 14.36 22.23
CA CYS A 387 8.97 14.30 20.87
C CYS A 387 10.01 14.55 19.78
N PRO A 388 10.30 13.57 18.90
CA PRO A 388 11.30 13.73 17.84
C PRO A 388 10.80 14.55 16.64
N ALA A 389 9.55 14.99 16.66
CA ALA A 389 8.92 15.82 15.63
C ALA A 389 8.58 17.24 16.14
N ASP A 390 9.12 17.63 17.30
CA ASP A 390 8.93 18.95 17.93
C ASP A 390 7.45 19.33 18.10
N LEU A 391 6.59 18.34 18.37
CA LEU A 391 5.17 18.55 18.61
C LEU A 391 4.91 18.82 20.09
N LEU A 392 3.68 19.24 20.39
CA LEU A 392 3.17 19.40 21.74
C LEU A 392 2.15 18.29 22.08
N PRO A 393 2.60 17.07 22.48
CA PRO A 393 1.70 15.93 22.65
C PRO A 393 0.60 16.18 23.69
N GLN A 394 0.88 16.92 24.75
CA GLN A 394 -0.14 17.31 25.73
C GLN A 394 -1.29 18.15 25.13
N GLN A 395 -0.98 19.06 24.20
CA GLN A 395 -2.00 19.87 23.52
C GLN A 395 -2.81 19.00 22.55
N LEU A 396 -2.11 18.19 21.77
CA LEU A 396 -2.74 17.24 20.85
C LEU A 396 -3.67 16.26 21.59
N TYR A 397 -3.27 15.79 22.78
CA TYR A 397 -4.11 14.94 23.63
C TYR A 397 -5.44 15.61 23.98
N TRP A 398 -5.39 16.88 24.43
CA TRP A 398 -6.61 17.60 24.77
C TRP A 398 -7.50 17.87 23.58
N PHE A 399 -6.92 18.16 22.41
CA PHE A 399 -7.69 18.35 21.18
C PHE A 399 -8.33 17.04 20.70
N SER A 400 -7.60 15.93 20.74
CA SER A 400 -8.12 14.62 20.38
C SER A 400 -9.24 14.18 21.33
N LYS A 401 -9.03 14.32 22.65
CA LYS A 401 -10.04 13.99 23.66
C LYS A 401 -11.30 14.85 23.55
N GLY A 402 -11.14 16.11 23.13
CA GLY A 402 -12.22 17.05 22.91
C GLY A 402 -12.79 17.06 21.49
N GLN A 403 -12.37 16.13 20.60
CA GLN A 403 -12.79 16.05 19.19
C GLN A 403 -12.64 17.37 18.42
N GLN A 404 -11.58 18.12 18.74
CA GLN A 404 -11.27 19.41 18.12
C GLN A 404 -10.33 19.21 16.90
N HIS A 405 -10.82 18.53 15.88
CA HIS A 405 -10.08 18.10 14.69
C HIS A 405 -9.30 19.22 13.99
N ASP A 406 -9.92 20.41 13.87
CA ASP A 406 -9.28 21.57 13.24
C ASP A 406 -8.06 22.04 14.05
N LYS A 407 -8.15 22.04 15.39
CA LYS A 407 -7.04 22.42 16.25
C LYS A 407 -5.94 21.38 16.24
N ALA A 408 -6.30 20.08 16.26
CA ALA A 408 -5.33 19.00 16.13
C ALA A 408 -4.57 19.11 14.80
N THR A 409 -5.27 19.42 13.71
CA THR A 409 -4.66 19.65 12.40
C THR A 409 -3.76 20.89 12.40
N ALA A 410 -4.21 22.02 12.98
CA ALA A 410 -3.43 23.25 13.06
C ALA A 410 -2.17 23.11 13.93
N HIS A 411 -2.17 22.17 14.90
CA HIS A 411 -1.01 21.81 15.72
C HIS A 411 -0.20 20.64 15.13
N ASN A 412 -0.37 20.41 13.83
CA ASN A 412 0.49 19.52 13.06
C ASN A 412 0.44 18.03 13.47
N LEU A 413 -0.71 17.56 13.94
CA LEU A 413 -0.88 16.13 14.27
C LEU A 413 -0.41 15.20 13.13
N ALA A 414 -0.52 15.63 11.87
CA ALA A 414 -0.09 14.85 10.72
C ALA A 414 1.42 14.52 10.71
N ASP A 415 2.27 15.32 11.37
CA ASP A 415 3.71 15.04 11.48
C ASP A 415 4.07 14.10 12.64
N CYS A 416 3.12 13.75 13.49
CA CYS A 416 3.32 12.72 14.50
C CYS A 416 3.65 11.39 13.80
N ILE A 417 4.82 10.81 14.09
CA ILE A 417 5.27 9.53 13.52
C ILE A 417 4.81 8.30 14.34
N GLU A 418 3.99 8.53 15.38
CA GLU A 418 3.41 7.48 16.23
C GLU A 418 4.45 6.59 16.92
N CYS A 419 5.63 7.14 17.21
CA CYS A 419 6.76 6.41 17.76
C CYS A 419 6.60 5.96 19.22
N GLY A 420 5.62 6.45 19.97
CA GLY A 420 5.40 6.04 21.36
C GLY A 420 6.29 6.73 22.39
N ALA A 421 7.33 7.49 22.01
CA ALA A 421 8.25 8.13 22.95
C ALA A 421 7.54 9.01 23.98
N CYS A 422 6.52 9.76 23.57
CA CYS A 422 5.72 10.62 24.47
C CYS A 422 4.89 9.81 25.48
N ALA A 423 4.37 8.65 25.08
CA ALA A 423 3.62 7.76 25.98
C ALA A 423 4.58 7.06 26.97
N TRP A 424 5.75 6.66 26.51
CA TRP A 424 6.80 6.03 27.34
C TRP A 424 7.22 6.91 28.52
N VAL A 425 7.41 8.21 28.30
CA VAL A 425 7.86 9.14 29.36
C VAL A 425 6.71 9.72 30.19
N CYS A 426 5.46 9.35 29.92
CA CYS A 426 4.31 9.94 30.59
C CYS A 426 4.11 9.36 32.01
N PRO A 427 4.30 10.16 33.10
CA PRO A 427 4.12 9.67 34.48
C PRO A 427 2.66 9.40 34.83
N SER A 428 1.72 9.86 33.97
CA SER A 428 0.28 9.65 34.14
C SER A 428 -0.25 8.47 33.31
N ASN A 429 0.63 7.68 32.68
CA ASN A 429 0.29 6.51 31.86
C ASN A 429 -0.77 6.80 30.77
N ILE A 430 -0.77 8.01 30.21
CA ILE A 430 -1.71 8.39 29.16
C ILE A 430 -1.26 7.71 27.86
N PRO A 431 -2.13 6.92 27.20
CA PRO A 431 -1.82 6.25 25.93
C PRO A 431 -1.89 7.22 24.75
N LEU A 432 -1.02 8.25 24.77
CA LEU A 432 -1.04 9.39 23.83
C LEU A 432 -1.11 8.96 22.36
N VAL A 433 -0.37 7.90 21.99
CA VAL A 433 -0.34 7.42 20.59
C VAL A 433 -1.69 6.88 20.14
N GLN A 434 -2.42 6.19 21.02
CA GLN A 434 -3.76 5.68 20.71
C GLN A 434 -4.73 6.84 20.42
N TYR A 435 -4.71 7.89 21.23
CA TYR A 435 -5.48 9.11 20.97
C TYR A 435 -5.12 9.73 19.62
N PHE A 436 -3.83 9.80 19.29
CA PHE A 436 -3.38 10.39 18.01
C PHE A 436 -3.73 9.51 16.79
N ARG A 437 -3.66 8.20 16.93
CA ARG A 437 -4.09 7.26 15.87
C ARG A 437 -5.57 7.38 15.60
N GLN A 438 -6.38 7.41 16.67
CA GLN A 438 -7.83 7.59 16.55
C GLN A 438 -8.16 8.93 15.89
N GLU A 439 -7.59 10.02 16.37
CA GLU A 439 -7.82 11.37 15.84
C GLU A 439 -7.43 11.46 14.35
N LYS A 440 -6.28 10.91 13.97
CA LYS A 440 -5.89 10.86 12.55
C LYS A 440 -6.86 10.06 11.70
N ALA A 441 -7.38 8.95 12.22
CA ALA A 441 -8.35 8.12 11.51
C ALA A 441 -9.68 8.86 11.33
N GLU A 442 -10.15 9.57 12.35
CA GLU A 442 -11.37 10.38 12.30
C GLU A 442 -11.22 11.55 11.30
N ILE A 443 -10.11 12.30 11.37
CA ILE A 443 -9.80 13.37 10.39
C ILE A 443 -9.75 12.82 8.96
N ALA A 444 -9.14 11.65 8.77
CA ALA A 444 -9.06 11.01 7.45
C ALA A 444 -10.45 10.59 6.94
N ALA A 445 -11.31 10.05 7.81
CA ALA A 445 -12.68 9.67 7.48
C ALA A 445 -13.53 10.89 7.08
N ILE A 446 -13.45 11.98 7.86
CA ILE A 446 -14.15 13.23 7.56
C ILE A 446 -13.72 13.77 6.19
N ARG A 447 -12.41 13.88 5.93
CA ARG A 447 -11.89 14.34 4.63
C ARG A 447 -12.33 13.46 3.46
N GLN A 448 -12.38 12.14 3.68
CA GLN A 448 -12.84 11.22 2.64
C GLN A 448 -14.34 11.40 2.34
N GLU A 449 -15.15 11.65 3.37
CA GLU A 449 -16.57 11.92 3.20
C GLU A 449 -16.81 13.25 2.48
N GLU A 450 -16.11 14.31 2.86
CA GLU A 450 -16.13 15.61 2.18
C GLU A 450 -15.74 15.48 0.71
N GLN A 451 -14.68 14.74 0.41
CA GLN A 451 -14.25 14.50 -0.97
C GLN A 451 -15.33 13.74 -1.76
N ARG A 452 -15.90 12.68 -1.19
CA ARG A 452 -16.99 11.92 -1.83
C ARG A 452 -18.22 12.79 -2.09
N ALA A 453 -18.58 13.64 -1.13
CA ALA A 453 -19.68 14.59 -1.26
C ALA A 453 -19.40 15.60 -2.39
N ALA A 454 -18.19 16.17 -2.43
CA ALA A 454 -17.77 17.10 -3.49
C ALA A 454 -17.78 16.45 -4.88
N GLU A 455 -17.26 15.22 -5.01
CA GLU A 455 -17.31 14.47 -6.27
C GLU A 455 -18.75 14.11 -6.70
N ALA A 456 -19.60 13.75 -5.74
CA ALA A 456 -21.02 13.47 -6.00
C ALA A 456 -21.75 14.73 -6.49
N LYS A 457 -21.50 15.88 -5.84
CA LYS A 457 -22.02 17.18 -6.23
C LYS A 457 -21.55 17.55 -7.65
N ALA A 458 -20.26 17.46 -7.94
CA ALA A 458 -19.71 17.76 -9.27
C ALA A 458 -20.31 16.85 -10.36
N ARG A 459 -20.49 15.55 -10.09
CA ARG A 459 -21.17 14.62 -11.01
C ARG A 459 -22.61 14.98 -11.25
N PHE A 460 -23.33 15.40 -10.20
CA PHE A 460 -24.72 15.84 -10.29
C PHE A 460 -24.83 17.12 -11.14
N GLU A 461 -24.01 18.14 -10.88
CA GLU A 461 -23.98 19.40 -11.64
C GLU A 461 -23.62 19.17 -13.11
N ALA A 462 -22.62 18.33 -13.39
CA ALA A 462 -22.26 17.97 -14.76
C ALA A 462 -23.41 17.24 -15.50
N ARG A 463 -24.15 16.36 -14.80
CA ARG A 463 -25.33 15.70 -15.35
C ARG A 463 -26.45 16.70 -15.64
N GLN A 464 -26.72 17.61 -14.72
CA GLN A 464 -27.73 18.67 -14.89
C GLN A 464 -27.39 19.54 -16.13
N ALA A 465 -26.16 20.04 -16.20
CA ALA A 465 -25.69 20.86 -17.31
C ALA A 465 -25.76 20.13 -18.66
N ARG A 466 -25.52 18.80 -18.68
CA ARG A 466 -25.72 17.99 -19.88
C ARG A 466 -27.18 17.90 -20.28
N LEU A 467 -28.08 17.62 -19.33
CA LEU A 467 -29.51 17.55 -19.59
C LEU A 467 -30.09 18.88 -20.07
N GLU A 468 -29.64 20.00 -19.53
CA GLU A 468 -30.04 21.33 -19.97
C GLU A 468 -29.56 21.62 -21.40
N ARG A 469 -28.31 21.27 -21.72
CA ARG A 469 -27.80 21.38 -23.10
C ARG A 469 -28.58 20.51 -24.09
N GLU A 470 -28.92 19.28 -23.69
CA GLU A 470 -29.74 18.37 -24.51
C GLU A 470 -31.16 18.92 -24.71
N LYS A 471 -31.79 19.50 -23.66
CA LYS A 471 -33.10 20.15 -23.75
C LYS A 471 -33.04 21.37 -24.67
N ALA A 472 -32.03 22.24 -24.53
CA ALA A 472 -31.83 23.41 -25.36
C ALA A 472 -31.62 23.02 -26.85
N ALA A 473 -30.75 22.03 -27.10
CA ALA A 473 -30.51 21.52 -28.45
C ALA A 473 -31.77 20.87 -29.06
N ARG A 474 -32.60 20.20 -28.25
CA ARG A 474 -33.87 19.66 -28.71
C ARG A 474 -34.88 20.76 -29.03
N ALA A 475 -34.98 21.78 -28.17
CA ALA A 475 -35.83 22.96 -28.43
C ALA A 475 -35.42 23.72 -29.69
N GLU A 476 -34.13 23.87 -29.93
CA GLU A 476 -33.59 24.51 -31.14
C GLU A 476 -33.88 23.68 -32.41
N ARG A 477 -33.74 22.36 -32.35
CA ARG A 477 -34.16 21.47 -33.46
C ARG A 477 -35.66 21.57 -33.74
N HIS A 478 -36.50 21.65 -32.72
CA HIS A 478 -37.92 21.86 -32.87
C HIS A 478 -38.24 23.22 -33.47
N LYS A 479 -37.54 24.32 -33.08
CA LYS A 479 -37.68 25.62 -33.70
C LYS A 479 -37.26 25.61 -35.18
N LYS A 480 -36.11 24.96 -35.51
CA LYS A 480 -35.67 24.79 -36.90
C LYS A 480 -36.62 23.93 -37.74
N ALA A 481 -37.27 22.93 -37.16
CA ALA A 481 -38.28 22.10 -37.81
C ALA A 481 -39.64 22.82 -38.00
N ALA A 482 -39.90 23.83 -37.16
CA ALA A 482 -41.13 24.66 -37.25
C ALA A 482 -41.02 25.84 -38.26
N VAL A 483 -39.83 26.09 -38.82
CA VAL A 483 -39.68 27.00 -39.98
C VAL A 483 -40.37 26.30 -41.15
N GLN A 484 -41.45 26.90 -41.67
CA GLN A 484 -42.34 26.32 -42.66
C GLN A 484 -41.58 25.70 -43.84
N PRO A 485 -41.87 24.42 -44.15
CA PRO A 485 -41.34 23.81 -45.37
C PRO A 485 -41.88 24.52 -46.61
N PRO A 486 -41.12 24.54 -47.72
CA PRO A 486 -41.56 25.15 -48.96
C PRO A 486 -42.90 24.60 -49.39
N ALA A 487 -43.75 25.42 -50.05
CA ALA A 487 -45.14 25.13 -50.34
C ALA A 487 -45.42 23.74 -50.96
N LYS A 488 -44.48 23.16 -51.69
CA LYS A 488 -44.55 21.80 -52.25
C LYS A 488 -44.50 20.68 -51.21
N ASP A 489 -43.91 20.89 -50.05
CA ASP A 489 -43.84 19.87 -48.99
C ASP A 489 -45.03 19.98 -48.02
N GLN A 490 -45.74 21.13 -48.00
CA GLN A 490 -46.95 21.30 -47.18
C GLN A 490 -48.12 20.45 -47.67
N GLU A 491 -48.26 20.28 -48.98
CA GLU A 491 -49.30 19.36 -49.53
C GLU A 491 -48.98 17.88 -49.20
N ALA A 492 -47.74 17.47 -49.28
CA ALA A 492 -47.33 16.12 -48.95
C ALA A 492 -47.50 15.81 -47.45
N ILE A 493 -47.19 16.78 -46.56
CA ILE A 493 -47.38 16.69 -45.12
C ILE A 493 -48.86 16.67 -44.75
N SER A 494 -49.69 17.50 -45.38
CA SER A 494 -51.14 17.51 -45.15
C SER A 494 -51.80 16.22 -45.60
N ALA A 495 -51.40 15.67 -46.76
CA ALA A 495 -51.87 14.35 -47.23
C ALA A 495 -51.42 13.19 -46.32
N ALA A 496 -50.20 13.24 -45.75
CA ALA A 496 -49.74 12.26 -44.80
C ALA A 496 -50.49 12.33 -43.43
N LEU A 497 -50.76 13.55 -42.94
CA LEU A 497 -51.55 13.78 -41.73
C LEU A 497 -53.03 13.37 -41.91
N ALA A 498 -53.60 13.58 -43.10
CA ALA A 498 -54.95 13.09 -43.42
C ALA A 498 -54.98 11.55 -43.35
N ARG A 499 -54.01 10.87 -43.96
CA ARG A 499 -53.93 9.38 -43.89
C ARG A 499 -53.75 8.85 -42.47
N VAL A 500 -53.03 9.55 -41.59
CA VAL A 500 -52.88 9.18 -40.19
C VAL A 500 -54.18 9.42 -39.40
N ARG A 501 -54.93 10.53 -39.71
CA ARG A 501 -56.22 10.79 -39.09
C ARG A 501 -57.29 9.77 -39.53
N ASP A 502 -57.30 9.37 -40.79
CA ASP A 502 -58.22 8.34 -41.28
C ASP A 502 -57.89 6.98 -40.63
N LYS A 503 -56.64 6.58 -40.52
CA LYS A 503 -56.23 5.38 -39.77
C LYS A 503 -56.56 5.46 -38.30
N GLN A 504 -56.52 6.62 -37.65
CA GLN A 504 -56.94 6.78 -36.26
C GLN A 504 -58.47 6.74 -36.09
N ARG A 505 -59.23 7.18 -37.10
CA ARG A 505 -60.67 7.12 -37.12
C ARG A 505 -61.21 5.69 -37.32
N ASP A 506 -60.57 4.88 -38.16
CA ASP A 506 -60.85 3.49 -38.37
C ASP A 506 -60.48 2.60 -37.16
N ALA A 507 -59.48 3.07 -36.34
CA ALA A 507 -59.08 2.41 -35.11
C ALA A 507 -59.92 2.78 -33.87
N ALA A 508 -60.84 3.76 -33.98
CA ALA A 508 -61.71 4.23 -32.89
C ALA A 508 -63.11 3.60 -32.95
N GLN A 509 -63.20 2.28 -32.97
CA GLN A 509 -64.43 1.62 -32.60
C GLN A 509 -64.58 1.59 -31.07
N PRO A 510 -65.76 1.94 -30.53
CA PRO A 510 -65.91 1.97 -29.07
C PRO A 510 -65.83 0.54 -28.51
N ILE A 511 -64.82 0.28 -27.71
CA ILE A 511 -64.65 -0.94 -26.94
C ILE A 511 -65.66 -0.87 -25.81
N VAL A 512 -66.68 -1.69 -25.87
CA VAL A 512 -67.69 -1.90 -24.78
C VAL A 512 -66.97 -2.72 -23.70
N ILE A 513 -66.55 -2.09 -22.61
CA ILE A 513 -65.96 -2.76 -21.47
C ILE A 513 -67.08 -3.30 -20.58
N GLN A 514 -67.25 -4.63 -20.51
CA GLN A 514 -68.10 -5.27 -19.50
C GLN A 514 -67.44 -5.24 -18.15
N ALA A 515 -68.09 -4.74 -17.14
CA ALA A 515 -67.57 -4.65 -15.77
C ALA A 515 -67.28 -6.08 -15.24
N GLY A 516 -65.97 -6.33 -14.87
CA GLY A 516 -65.55 -7.60 -14.26
C GLY A 516 -64.57 -8.44 -15.09
N ALA A 517 -64.28 -8.12 -16.36
CA ALA A 517 -63.29 -8.81 -17.17
C ALA A 517 -61.90 -8.24 -16.96
N LYS A 518 -60.93 -9.08 -16.67
CA LYS A 518 -59.48 -8.65 -16.67
C LYS A 518 -59.10 -8.32 -18.12
N PRO A 519 -58.40 -7.19 -18.37
CA PRO A 519 -57.98 -6.83 -19.72
C PRO A 519 -57.01 -7.88 -20.27
N ASP A 520 -57.37 -8.49 -21.40
CA ASP A 520 -56.49 -9.40 -22.14
C ASP A 520 -55.53 -8.55 -23.01
N ASN A 521 -54.28 -8.47 -22.59
CA ASN A 521 -53.22 -7.75 -23.29
C ASN A 521 -52.38 -8.67 -24.19
N SER A 522 -52.82 -9.92 -24.43
CA SER A 522 -52.05 -10.94 -25.17
C SER A 522 -51.70 -10.49 -26.60
N GLU A 523 -52.64 -9.88 -27.32
CA GLU A 523 -52.41 -9.33 -28.67
C GLU A 523 -51.41 -8.15 -28.67
N ALA A 524 -51.51 -7.27 -27.68
CA ALA A 524 -50.59 -6.13 -27.58
C ALA A 524 -49.15 -6.58 -27.23
N ILE A 525 -49.04 -7.63 -26.41
CA ILE A 525 -47.73 -8.25 -26.07
C ILE A 525 -47.17 -8.96 -27.30
N ALA A 526 -47.97 -9.74 -28.04
CA ALA A 526 -47.55 -10.41 -29.27
C ALA A 526 -47.10 -9.42 -30.35
N ALA A 527 -47.85 -8.32 -30.55
CA ALA A 527 -47.46 -7.26 -31.48
C ALA A 527 -46.17 -6.53 -31.08
N ARG A 528 -45.93 -6.36 -29.78
CA ARG A 528 -44.69 -5.76 -29.27
C ARG A 528 -43.48 -6.69 -29.45
N GLU A 529 -43.68 -7.99 -29.27
CA GLU A 529 -42.63 -8.99 -29.49
C GLU A 529 -42.29 -9.16 -30.97
N ALA A 530 -43.29 -9.16 -31.85
CA ALA A 530 -43.10 -9.19 -33.29
C ALA A 530 -42.28 -7.96 -33.77
N ARG A 531 -42.60 -6.75 -33.30
CA ARG A 531 -41.81 -5.53 -33.63
C ARG A 531 -40.38 -5.60 -33.09
N LYS A 532 -40.16 -6.19 -31.93
CA LYS A 532 -38.82 -6.41 -31.39
C LYS A 532 -38.03 -7.43 -32.21
N ALA A 533 -38.68 -8.50 -32.66
CA ALA A 533 -38.04 -9.50 -33.52
C ALA A 533 -37.65 -8.91 -34.88
N GLU A 534 -38.55 -8.11 -35.48
CA GLU A 534 -38.31 -7.42 -36.75
C GLU A 534 -37.16 -6.40 -36.65
N ALA A 535 -37.11 -5.63 -35.55
CA ALA A 535 -36.02 -4.70 -35.27
C ALA A 535 -34.65 -5.41 -35.06
N ARG A 536 -34.67 -6.60 -34.42
CA ARG A 536 -33.45 -7.44 -34.27
C ARG A 536 -33.00 -8.01 -35.60
N ALA A 537 -33.93 -8.50 -36.45
CA ALA A 537 -33.63 -9.00 -37.78
C ALA A 537 -33.06 -7.91 -38.68
N ARG A 538 -33.59 -6.70 -38.64
CA ARG A 538 -33.09 -5.54 -39.38
C ARG A 538 -31.68 -5.12 -38.92
N LYS A 539 -31.41 -5.17 -37.61
CA LYS A 539 -30.09 -4.90 -37.06
C LYS A 539 -29.05 -5.97 -37.43
N ALA A 540 -29.48 -7.24 -37.45
CA ALA A 540 -28.61 -8.34 -37.91
C ALA A 540 -28.28 -8.23 -39.41
N GLN A 541 -29.26 -7.85 -40.27
CA GLN A 541 -29.04 -7.59 -41.70
C GLN A 541 -28.12 -6.38 -41.93
N GLN A 542 -28.18 -5.33 -41.13
CA GLN A 542 -27.27 -4.19 -41.20
C GLN A 542 -25.83 -4.53 -40.76
N GLN A 543 -25.70 -5.51 -39.86
CA GLN A 543 -24.36 -5.99 -39.41
C GLN A 543 -23.77 -7.05 -40.34
N ALA A 544 -24.59 -7.69 -41.19
CA ALA A 544 -24.16 -8.70 -42.17
C ALA A 544 -23.83 -8.10 -43.56
N ALA A 545 -24.00 -6.79 -43.75
CA ALA A 545 -23.56 -6.13 -44.99
C ALA A 545 -22.02 -6.04 -44.98
N PRO A 546 -21.30 -6.46 -46.04
CA PRO A 546 -19.85 -6.38 -46.09
C PRO A 546 -19.40 -4.93 -45.98
N MET A 547 -18.48 -4.66 -45.02
CA MET A 547 -17.81 -3.37 -44.88
C MET A 547 -17.02 -3.08 -46.18
N VAL A 548 -17.50 -2.17 -46.99
CA VAL A 548 -16.69 -1.55 -48.04
C VAL A 548 -15.65 -0.70 -47.33
N ALA A 549 -14.37 -1.04 -47.47
CA ALA A 549 -13.26 -0.29 -46.90
C ALA A 549 -13.32 1.16 -47.43
N PRO A 550 -13.18 2.18 -46.55
CA PRO A 550 -13.08 3.55 -46.99
C PRO A 550 -11.85 3.73 -47.87
N ALA A 551 -12.01 4.36 -49.03
CA ALA A 551 -10.91 4.73 -49.90
C ALA A 551 -9.94 5.64 -49.13
N ALA A 552 -8.64 5.35 -49.27
CA ALA A 552 -7.56 6.12 -48.64
C ALA A 552 -7.65 7.60 -49.05
N GLU A 553 -7.73 8.51 -48.09
CA GLU A 553 -7.58 9.94 -48.32
C GLU A 553 -6.15 10.24 -48.84
N PRO A 554 -5.98 11.16 -49.78
CA PRO A 554 -4.67 11.51 -50.29
C PRO A 554 -3.84 12.19 -49.19
N VAL A 555 -2.63 11.68 -48.97
CA VAL A 555 -1.64 12.16 -48.00
C VAL A 555 -1.22 13.58 -48.41
N ASP A 556 -1.42 14.57 -47.53
CA ASP A 556 -0.94 15.94 -47.68
C ASP A 556 0.61 15.95 -47.68
N PRO A 557 1.24 16.44 -48.78
CA PRO A 557 2.70 16.38 -48.91
C PRO A 557 3.49 17.30 -47.97
N ARG A 558 2.83 18.00 -47.05
CA ARG A 558 3.47 18.89 -46.07
C ARG A 558 3.86 18.22 -44.75
N LYS A 559 3.53 16.92 -44.53
CA LYS A 559 3.88 16.18 -43.32
C LYS A 559 5.11 15.26 -43.42
N ALA A 560 5.77 15.23 -44.58
CA ALA A 560 6.93 14.37 -44.85
C ALA A 560 8.30 15.06 -44.67
N ALA A 561 8.38 16.18 -43.95
CA ALA A 561 9.63 16.95 -43.79
C ALA A 561 9.93 17.29 -42.33
N VAL A 562 9.67 16.39 -41.37
CA VAL A 562 10.25 16.46 -40.01
C VAL A 562 10.37 15.04 -39.50
N GLU A 563 11.47 14.35 -39.82
CA GLU A 563 12.20 13.37 -39.04
C GLU A 563 13.61 13.88 -38.81
#